data_926c68595c677d1573d901797ff6826a
#
_entry.id   926c68595c677d1573d901797ff6826a
#
_cell.length_a   1.000
_cell.length_b   1.000
_cell.length_c   1.000
_cell.angle_alpha   90.00
_cell.angle_beta   90.00
_cell.angle_gamma   90.00
#
_symmetry.space_group_name_H-M   'P 1'
#
loop_
_entity.id
_entity.type
_entity.pdbx_description
1 polymer ?
#
loop_
_entity_poly.entity_id
_entity_poly.type
_entity_poly.pdbx_seq_one_letter_code
_entity_poly.pdbx_strand_id
1 'polypeptide(L)'
;MDTRHPLARLAAIVLNYRTPADTMAAVASLRASQRRLDHLIIVDNDPDDECRRALAGDPAVTYLSTAQNLGFSGGMNVGIRIALERGADAVLLVNSDATVPTDCIAFLVDALESTADAGIAGPVIRSRSQPDRIASVGMTYAPRSGRMRHRLAGTRQPSFESRSVRRVDGVSGCVMLVTRRVFESIGLLEEDYFYSFEDLAFCLTARRAGFTTVVAEMATAYHEGGRSIGAESPRRLYFAARNHLLLATRHGSPGALAARWRLLSIVALNVAHAVIAPGGSLPTRLRAVAHGTRDYLNGSHGNDA
;
A
#
# COMPACT_ATOMS: atom_id res chain seq x y z
N MET A 1 23.24 21.05 -10.61
CA MET A 1 22.88 21.61 -9.29
C MET A 1 21.84 20.69 -8.67
N ASP A 2 22.17 20.08 -7.53
CA ASP A 2 21.25 19.20 -6.80
C ASP A 2 20.19 20.06 -6.09
N THR A 3 18.97 20.09 -6.64
CA THR A 3 17.84 20.89 -6.12
C THR A 3 17.02 20.13 -5.08
N ARG A 4 17.62 19.14 -4.41
CA ARG A 4 16.93 18.40 -3.35
C ARG A 4 16.76 19.31 -2.14
N HIS A 5 15.51 19.71 -1.87
CA HIS A 5 15.16 20.31 -0.59
C HIS A 5 15.04 19.19 0.46
N PRO A 6 15.57 19.37 1.66
CA PRO A 6 15.39 18.40 2.74
C PRO A 6 13.90 18.19 2.98
N LEU A 7 13.50 16.94 3.29
CA LEU A 7 12.13 16.60 3.62
C LEU A 7 11.80 17.12 5.03
N ALA A 8 11.59 18.43 5.13
CA ALA A 8 11.44 19.12 6.42
C ALA A 8 10.10 18.81 7.07
N ARG A 9 9.00 18.90 6.30
CA ARG A 9 7.63 18.74 6.78
C ARG A 9 7.06 17.39 6.36
N LEU A 10 6.71 16.55 7.34
CA LEU A 10 6.16 15.22 7.13
C LEU A 10 4.73 15.14 7.63
N ALA A 11 3.86 14.57 6.81
CA ALA A 11 2.53 14.15 7.22
C ALA A 11 2.44 12.63 7.24
N ALA A 12 1.73 12.06 8.22
CA ALA A 12 1.34 10.67 8.20
C ALA A 12 -0.19 10.56 8.09
N ILE A 13 -0.66 9.60 7.29
CA ILE A 13 -2.08 9.30 7.11
C ILE A 13 -2.31 7.87 7.56
N VAL A 14 -3.24 7.67 8.49
CA VAL A 14 -3.74 6.35 8.88
C VAL A 14 -5.16 6.19 8.36
N LEU A 15 -5.39 5.15 7.57
CA LEU A 15 -6.73 4.84 7.05
C LEU A 15 -7.40 3.79 7.93
N ASN A 16 -8.48 4.19 8.60
CA ASN A 16 -9.34 3.28 9.36
C ASN A 16 -10.47 2.72 8.50
N TYR A 17 -10.73 1.44 8.67
CA TYR A 17 -11.99 0.80 8.27
C TYR A 17 -12.27 -0.38 9.20
N ARG A 18 -13.20 -0.21 10.16
CA ARG A 18 -13.64 -1.23 11.13
C ARG A 18 -12.55 -1.82 12.02
N THR A 19 -11.49 -1.05 12.27
CA THR A 19 -10.33 -1.48 13.08
C THR A 19 -9.87 -0.39 14.04
N PRO A 20 -10.76 0.18 14.89
CA PRO A 20 -10.42 1.34 15.72
C PRO A 20 -9.28 1.04 16.71
N ALA A 21 -9.24 -0.14 17.32
CA ALA A 21 -8.17 -0.52 18.24
C ALA A 21 -6.79 -0.60 17.55
N ASP A 22 -6.73 -1.19 16.34
CA ASP A 22 -5.50 -1.23 15.56
C ASP A 22 -5.09 0.18 15.09
N THR A 23 -6.06 1.02 14.71
CA THR A 23 -5.82 2.44 14.37
C THR A 23 -5.16 3.18 15.53
N MET A 24 -5.63 2.98 16.76
CA MET A 24 -5.03 3.59 17.95
C MET A 24 -3.59 3.11 18.19
N ALA A 25 -3.31 1.82 17.94
CA ALA A 25 -1.95 1.28 18.03
C ALA A 25 -1.03 1.88 16.95
N ALA A 26 -1.50 2.04 15.72
CA ALA A 26 -0.78 2.71 14.65
C ALA A 26 -0.46 4.16 15.02
N VAL A 27 -1.45 4.93 15.48
CA VAL A 27 -1.30 6.32 15.95
C VAL A 27 -0.26 6.42 17.07
N ALA A 28 -0.33 5.55 18.06
CA ALA A 28 0.63 5.52 19.18
C ALA A 28 2.06 5.26 18.68
N SER A 29 2.24 4.31 17.74
CA SER A 29 3.56 4.00 17.16
C SER A 29 4.14 5.19 16.37
N LEU A 30 3.31 5.91 15.60
CA LEU A 30 3.71 7.08 14.84
C LEU A 30 4.10 8.25 15.75
N ARG A 31 3.40 8.45 16.84
CA ARG A 31 3.73 9.47 17.85
C ARG A 31 5.04 9.21 18.58
N ALA A 32 5.39 7.95 18.76
CA ALA A 32 6.65 7.55 19.37
C ALA A 32 7.87 7.70 18.43
N SER A 33 7.66 8.09 17.18
CA SER A 33 8.75 8.22 16.21
C SER A 33 9.76 9.30 16.60
N GLN A 34 11.05 8.97 16.46
CA GLN A 34 12.17 9.93 16.61
C GLN A 34 12.12 11.02 15.54
N ARG A 35 11.65 10.70 14.34
CA ARG A 35 11.43 11.69 13.27
C ARG A 35 10.04 12.28 13.44
N ARG A 36 10.00 13.56 13.83
CA ARG A 36 8.75 14.29 14.07
C ARG A 36 7.85 14.28 12.82
N LEU A 37 6.55 14.10 13.05
CA LEU A 37 5.49 14.33 12.09
C LEU A 37 4.86 15.70 12.36
N ASP A 38 4.73 16.51 11.32
CA ASP A 38 4.09 17.83 11.42
C ASP A 38 2.57 17.72 11.37
N HIS A 39 2.07 16.70 10.68
CA HIS A 39 0.64 16.38 10.59
C HIS A 39 0.40 14.88 10.76
N LEU A 40 -0.52 14.52 11.66
CA LEU A 40 -1.06 13.18 11.79
C LEU A 40 -2.54 13.22 11.42
N ILE A 41 -2.89 12.58 10.32
CA ILE A 41 -4.21 12.60 9.71
C ILE A 41 -4.81 11.21 9.81
N ILE A 42 -6.00 11.11 10.36
CA ILE A 42 -6.78 9.87 10.38
C ILE A 42 -7.93 10.04 9.40
N VAL A 43 -7.99 9.17 8.40
CA VAL A 43 -9.13 9.08 7.48
C VAL A 43 -9.95 7.86 7.87
N ASP A 44 -11.20 8.08 8.18
CA ASP A 44 -12.11 7.05 8.63
C ASP A 44 -13.13 6.72 7.53
N ASN A 45 -12.96 5.55 6.94
CA ASN A 45 -13.86 4.99 5.94
C ASN A 45 -15.04 4.22 6.56
N ASP A 46 -15.13 4.18 7.90
CA ASP A 46 -16.19 3.49 8.61
C ASP A 46 -17.31 4.48 8.97
N PRO A 47 -18.57 4.17 8.68
CA PRO A 47 -19.68 5.00 9.13
C PRO A 47 -19.91 4.95 10.66
N ASP A 48 -19.33 3.96 11.34
CA ASP A 48 -19.46 3.81 12.79
C ASP A 48 -18.50 4.75 13.54
N ASP A 49 -19.00 5.57 14.46
CA ASP A 49 -18.25 6.61 15.16
C ASP A 49 -17.24 6.10 16.24
N GLU A 50 -16.86 4.83 16.22
CA GLU A 50 -16.00 4.27 17.27
C GLU A 50 -14.59 4.87 17.25
N CYS A 51 -13.98 4.94 16.07
CA CYS A 51 -12.67 5.56 15.90
C CYS A 51 -12.71 7.06 16.23
N ARG A 52 -13.78 7.76 15.82
CA ARG A 52 -14.01 9.17 16.16
C ARG A 52 -14.07 9.41 17.65
N ARG A 53 -14.83 8.57 18.39
CA ARG A 53 -14.95 8.69 19.85
C ARG A 53 -13.63 8.45 20.56
N ALA A 54 -12.81 7.51 20.09
CA ALA A 54 -11.49 7.22 20.64
C ALA A 54 -10.49 8.36 20.44
N LEU A 55 -10.65 9.16 19.38
CA LEU A 55 -9.77 10.29 19.04
C LEU A 55 -10.38 11.67 19.38
N ALA A 56 -11.57 11.69 19.94
CA ALA A 56 -12.28 12.93 20.25
C ALA A 56 -11.46 13.84 21.18
N GLY A 57 -11.27 15.09 20.74
CA GLY A 57 -10.56 16.10 21.52
C GLY A 57 -9.04 16.02 21.49
N ASP A 58 -8.44 15.16 20.68
CA ASP A 58 -7.00 15.12 20.49
C ASP A 58 -6.52 16.19 19.49
N PRO A 59 -5.93 17.31 19.95
CA PRO A 59 -5.55 18.42 19.06
C PRO A 59 -4.37 18.08 18.15
N ALA A 60 -3.66 16.99 18.43
CA ALA A 60 -2.51 16.55 17.63
C ALA A 60 -2.92 15.68 16.43
N VAL A 61 -4.21 15.39 16.26
CA VAL A 61 -4.76 14.56 15.18
C VAL A 61 -5.77 15.34 14.37
N THR A 62 -5.64 15.28 13.07
CA THR A 62 -6.71 15.72 12.14
C THR A 62 -7.56 14.50 11.79
N TYR A 63 -8.79 14.47 12.27
CA TYR A 63 -9.73 13.40 11.98
C TYR A 63 -10.66 13.78 10.83
N LEU A 64 -10.81 12.90 9.85
CA LEU A 64 -11.65 13.06 8.66
C LEU A 64 -12.52 11.81 8.50
N SER A 65 -13.85 11.97 8.43
CA SER A 65 -14.78 10.89 8.10
C SER A 65 -15.21 11.02 6.63
N THR A 66 -15.27 9.89 5.92
CA THR A 66 -15.65 9.84 4.51
C THR A 66 -17.13 9.53 4.29
N ALA A 67 -17.92 9.35 5.35
CA ALA A 67 -19.32 8.98 5.33
C ALA A 67 -19.64 7.63 4.64
N GLN A 68 -18.73 7.09 3.85
CA GLN A 68 -18.84 5.79 3.16
C GLN A 68 -17.46 5.20 2.92
N ASN A 69 -17.38 3.89 2.69
CA ASN A 69 -16.13 3.24 2.36
C ASN A 69 -15.70 3.56 0.91
N LEU A 70 -14.69 4.42 0.78
CA LEU A 70 -14.07 4.80 -0.50
C LEU A 70 -12.99 3.81 -0.97
N GLY A 71 -12.79 2.70 -0.28
CA GLY A 71 -11.65 1.81 -0.50
C GLY A 71 -10.33 2.41 0.00
N PHE A 72 -9.23 1.70 -0.27
CA PHE A 72 -7.92 2.15 0.16
C PHE A 72 -7.49 3.43 -0.57
N SER A 73 -7.50 3.41 -1.90
CA SER A 73 -7.07 4.56 -2.71
C SER A 73 -7.88 5.81 -2.43
N GLY A 74 -9.21 5.73 -2.44
CA GLY A 74 -10.09 6.88 -2.20
C GLY A 74 -9.91 7.46 -0.81
N GLY A 75 -9.86 6.62 0.22
CA GLY A 75 -9.62 7.06 1.59
C GLY A 75 -8.26 7.72 1.75
N MET A 76 -7.18 7.09 1.27
CA MET A 76 -5.84 7.69 1.30
C MET A 76 -5.79 9.01 0.55
N ASN A 77 -6.45 9.12 -0.60
CA ASN A 77 -6.48 10.33 -1.42
C ASN A 77 -7.10 11.53 -0.68
N VAL A 78 -8.11 11.30 0.16
CA VAL A 78 -8.66 12.36 1.04
C VAL A 78 -7.57 12.91 1.95
N GLY A 79 -6.84 12.05 2.64
CA GLY A 79 -5.76 12.46 3.54
C GLY A 79 -4.57 13.10 2.80
N ILE A 80 -4.19 12.57 1.62
CA ILE A 80 -3.09 13.10 0.82
C ILE A 80 -3.37 14.54 0.40
N ARG A 81 -4.58 14.86 -0.07
CA ARG A 81 -4.95 16.24 -0.44
C ARG A 81 -4.73 17.20 0.73
N ILE A 82 -5.23 16.87 1.91
CA ILE A 82 -5.06 17.69 3.12
C ILE A 82 -3.58 17.82 3.52
N ALA A 83 -2.80 16.74 3.45
CA ALA A 83 -1.38 16.77 3.74
C ALA A 83 -0.62 17.72 2.80
N LEU A 84 -0.91 17.64 1.50
CA LEU A 84 -0.30 18.49 0.47
C LEU A 84 -0.74 19.96 0.61
N GLU A 85 -2.02 20.23 0.87
CA GLU A 85 -2.53 21.59 1.14
C GLU A 85 -1.85 22.23 2.35
N ARG A 86 -1.55 21.45 3.39
CA ARG A 86 -0.81 21.89 4.58
C ARG A 86 0.70 21.99 4.35
N GLY A 87 1.16 21.75 3.15
CA GLY A 87 2.54 21.96 2.75
C GLY A 87 3.49 20.84 3.15
N ALA A 88 3.03 19.60 3.35
CA ALA A 88 3.91 18.46 3.59
C ALA A 88 4.87 18.25 2.39
N ASP A 89 6.16 18.02 2.66
CA ASP A 89 7.17 17.70 1.65
C ASP A 89 7.16 16.22 1.29
N ALA A 90 6.71 15.39 2.23
CA ALA A 90 6.44 13.97 1.99
C ALA A 90 5.27 13.49 2.86
N VAL A 91 4.59 12.46 2.38
CA VAL A 91 3.41 11.85 3.01
C VAL A 91 3.68 10.37 3.28
N LEU A 92 3.55 9.96 4.53
CA LEU A 92 3.61 8.57 4.96
C LEU A 92 2.19 7.98 4.97
N LEU A 93 1.94 7.02 4.08
CA LEU A 93 0.70 6.25 4.06
C LEU A 93 0.85 5.07 5.02
N VAL A 94 -0.12 4.83 5.89
CA VAL A 94 -0.08 3.79 6.92
C VAL A 94 -1.44 3.10 7.02
N ASN A 95 -1.44 1.75 6.95
CA ASN A 95 -2.63 0.98 7.27
C ASN A 95 -2.94 1.06 8.78
N SER A 96 -4.21 0.95 9.14
CA SER A 96 -4.63 0.90 10.54
C SER A 96 -3.98 -0.25 11.33
N ASP A 97 -3.75 -1.40 10.70
CA ASP A 97 -3.17 -2.59 11.32
C ASP A 97 -1.63 -2.69 11.18
N ALA A 98 -0.98 -1.56 10.82
CA ALA A 98 0.47 -1.44 10.77
C ALA A 98 1.03 -0.63 11.94
N THR A 99 2.16 -1.04 12.47
CA THR A 99 2.93 -0.30 13.48
C THR A 99 4.39 -0.18 13.08
N VAL A 100 5.04 0.90 13.51
CA VAL A 100 6.43 1.20 13.16
C VAL A 100 7.29 1.40 14.42
N PRO A 101 8.52 0.87 14.48
CA PRO A 101 9.53 1.25 15.48
C PRO A 101 9.86 2.75 15.41
N THR A 102 10.42 3.28 16.48
CA THR A 102 10.68 4.70 16.66
C THR A 102 11.64 5.30 15.61
N ASP A 103 12.52 4.52 15.03
CA ASP A 103 13.55 4.89 14.05
C ASP A 103 13.12 4.67 12.58
N CYS A 104 12.01 3.98 12.36
CA CYS A 104 11.56 3.58 11.02
C CYS A 104 11.41 4.77 10.07
N ILE A 105 10.74 5.85 10.50
CA ILE A 105 10.49 7.02 9.65
C ILE A 105 11.80 7.73 9.30
N ALA A 106 12.75 7.80 10.24
CA ALA A 106 14.06 8.39 9.99
C ALA A 106 14.80 7.63 8.88
N PHE A 107 14.83 6.29 8.93
CA PHE A 107 15.45 5.48 7.88
C PHE A 107 14.76 5.60 6.52
N LEU A 108 13.43 5.78 6.49
CA LEU A 108 12.71 6.03 5.23
C LEU A 108 13.09 7.39 4.62
N VAL A 109 13.20 8.43 5.44
CA VAL A 109 13.65 9.77 5.02
C VAL A 109 15.08 9.71 4.50
N ASP A 110 16.00 9.10 5.27
CA ASP A 110 17.40 8.93 4.86
C ASP A 110 17.52 8.20 3.50
N ALA A 111 16.69 7.18 3.26
CA ALA A 111 16.69 6.44 2.01
C ALA A 111 16.25 7.31 0.81
N LEU A 112 15.24 8.17 1.00
CA LEU A 112 14.81 9.12 -0.03
C LEU A 112 15.85 10.20 -0.29
N GLU A 113 16.46 10.75 0.77
CA GLU A 113 17.46 11.83 0.65
C GLU A 113 18.80 11.33 0.10
N SER A 114 19.19 10.09 0.40
CA SER A 114 20.45 9.51 -0.06
C SER A 114 20.41 8.94 -1.48
N THR A 115 19.21 8.71 -2.05
CA THR A 115 19.06 8.14 -3.39
C THR A 115 18.55 9.19 -4.38
N ALA A 116 19.31 9.46 -5.44
CA ALA A 116 19.10 10.60 -6.33
C ALA A 116 17.68 10.76 -6.87
N ASP A 117 17.08 9.72 -7.39
CA ASP A 117 15.76 9.77 -8.07
C ASP A 117 14.66 9.16 -7.20
N ALA A 118 14.95 8.83 -5.92
CA ALA A 118 13.96 8.22 -5.07
C ALA A 118 12.79 9.18 -4.80
N GLY A 119 11.61 8.72 -5.11
CA GLY A 119 10.36 9.42 -4.83
C GLY A 119 9.48 8.67 -3.85
N ILE A 120 9.70 7.34 -3.73
CA ILE A 120 8.90 6.45 -2.89
C ILE A 120 9.84 5.55 -2.09
N ALA A 121 9.63 5.46 -0.77
CA ALA A 121 10.36 4.55 0.11
C ALA A 121 9.39 3.70 0.94
N GLY A 122 9.74 2.43 1.13
CA GLY A 122 9.04 1.52 2.03
C GLY A 122 10.00 0.82 2.98
N PRO A 123 9.53 0.35 4.14
CA PRO A 123 10.30 -0.46 5.06
C PRO A 123 10.29 -1.95 4.66
N VAL A 124 11.08 -2.75 5.35
CA VAL A 124 10.89 -4.19 5.45
C VAL A 124 9.61 -4.46 6.23
N ILE A 125 8.65 -5.12 5.59
CA ILE A 125 7.39 -5.48 6.25
C ILE A 125 7.54 -6.86 6.90
N ARG A 126 7.19 -6.94 8.19
CA ARG A 126 7.21 -8.16 8.98
C ARG A 126 5.81 -8.51 9.47
N SER A 127 5.56 -9.80 9.72
CA SER A 127 4.34 -10.22 10.38
C SER A 127 4.34 -9.69 11.83
N ARG A 128 3.21 -9.13 12.27
CA ARG A 128 3.04 -8.65 13.65
C ARG A 128 2.95 -9.81 14.63
N SER A 129 2.32 -10.92 14.23
CA SER A 129 2.20 -12.15 15.04
C SER A 129 3.48 -13.00 15.04
N GLN A 130 4.32 -12.89 14.00
CA GLN A 130 5.60 -13.59 13.87
C GLN A 130 6.70 -12.60 13.43
N PRO A 131 7.27 -11.78 14.34
CA PRO A 131 8.15 -10.66 13.99
C PRO A 131 9.45 -11.03 13.27
N ASP A 132 9.90 -12.28 13.39
CA ASP A 132 11.04 -12.84 12.66
C ASP A 132 10.71 -13.18 11.20
N ARG A 133 9.42 -13.24 10.84
CA ARG A 133 8.94 -13.58 9.50
C ARG A 133 8.73 -12.36 8.63
N ILE A 134 9.40 -12.34 7.49
CA ILE A 134 9.28 -11.29 6.49
C ILE A 134 7.98 -11.49 5.70
N ALA A 135 7.18 -10.43 5.58
CA ALA A 135 6.04 -10.37 4.67
C ALA A 135 6.46 -9.77 3.31
N SER A 136 7.36 -8.76 3.31
CA SER A 136 7.86 -8.15 2.08
C SER A 136 9.15 -7.35 2.29
N VAL A 137 10.09 -7.47 1.35
CA VAL A 137 11.21 -6.54 1.14
C VAL A 137 11.04 -5.90 -0.23
N GLY A 138 9.88 -5.25 -0.42
CA GLY A 138 9.46 -4.70 -1.70
C GLY A 138 8.89 -5.74 -2.66
N MET A 139 8.44 -5.28 -3.81
CA MET A 139 7.80 -6.07 -4.84
C MET A 139 8.61 -6.08 -6.13
N THR A 140 8.50 -7.17 -6.90
CA THR A 140 8.97 -7.28 -8.28
C THR A 140 7.78 -7.48 -9.21
N TYR A 141 7.83 -6.87 -10.38
CA TYR A 141 6.83 -7.00 -11.42
C TYR A 141 7.45 -7.39 -12.76
N ALA A 142 6.91 -8.41 -13.40
CA ALA A 142 7.35 -8.87 -14.70
C ALA A 142 6.35 -8.41 -15.79
N PRO A 143 6.60 -7.33 -16.55
CA PRO A 143 5.63 -6.77 -17.50
C PRO A 143 5.19 -7.73 -18.63
N ARG A 144 6.02 -8.72 -18.98
CA ARG A 144 5.69 -9.73 -20.00
C ARG A 144 4.61 -10.71 -19.55
N SER A 145 4.69 -11.17 -18.29
CA SER A 145 3.77 -12.16 -17.72
C SER A 145 2.70 -11.54 -16.81
N GLY A 146 2.86 -10.29 -16.41
CA GLY A 146 2.03 -9.64 -15.39
C GLY A 146 2.31 -10.13 -13.96
N ARG A 147 3.27 -11.01 -13.75
CA ARG A 147 3.50 -11.63 -12.45
C ARG A 147 4.11 -10.65 -11.46
N MET A 148 3.47 -10.51 -10.30
CA MET A 148 3.97 -9.78 -9.15
C MET A 148 4.43 -10.76 -8.06
N ARG A 149 5.46 -10.39 -7.30
CA ARG A 149 5.94 -11.14 -6.13
C ARG A 149 6.44 -10.19 -5.06
N HIS A 150 6.09 -10.48 -3.81
CA HIS A 150 6.80 -9.92 -2.66
C HIS A 150 8.14 -10.62 -2.48
N ARG A 151 9.21 -9.82 -2.38
CA ARG A 151 10.56 -10.34 -2.17
C ARG A 151 10.70 -10.86 -0.75
N LEU A 152 11.39 -11.99 -0.60
CA LEU A 152 11.66 -12.67 0.67
C LEU A 152 10.40 -13.01 1.49
N ALA A 153 9.20 -12.94 0.90
CA ALA A 153 7.98 -13.30 1.62
C ALA A 153 8.03 -14.73 2.17
N GLY A 154 7.68 -14.86 3.45
CA GLY A 154 7.67 -16.14 4.16
C GLY A 154 9.03 -16.58 4.72
N THR A 155 10.14 -15.92 4.37
CA THR A 155 11.45 -16.24 4.93
C THR A 155 11.57 -15.70 6.37
N ARG A 156 12.46 -16.31 7.15
CA ARG A 156 12.81 -15.83 8.48
C ARG A 156 14.19 -15.20 8.42
N GLN A 157 14.27 -13.97 8.88
CA GLN A 157 15.52 -13.23 8.98
C GLN A 157 15.43 -12.27 10.17
N PRO A 158 16.30 -12.38 11.18
CA PRO A 158 16.16 -11.59 12.40
C PRO A 158 16.36 -10.09 12.17
N SER A 159 17.32 -9.69 11.36
CA SER A 159 17.60 -8.27 11.05
C SER A 159 18.33 -8.10 9.72
N PHE A 160 18.36 -6.87 9.23
CA PHE A 160 19.27 -6.40 8.19
C PHE A 160 20.36 -5.56 8.88
N GLU A 161 21.61 -5.87 8.62
CA GLU A 161 22.76 -5.27 9.34
C GLU A 161 23.35 -4.03 8.64
N SER A 162 22.89 -3.73 7.43
CA SER A 162 23.43 -2.60 6.66
C SER A 162 22.36 -1.55 6.37
N ARG A 163 22.79 -0.27 6.35
CA ARG A 163 21.95 0.85 5.85
C ARG A 163 21.75 0.80 4.34
N SER A 164 21.66 -0.40 3.76
CA SER A 164 21.46 -0.53 2.32
C SER A 164 20.07 -0.07 1.91
N VAL A 165 20.03 0.56 0.74
CA VAL A 165 18.81 0.99 0.06
C VAL A 165 18.66 0.16 -1.19
N ARG A 166 17.55 -0.58 -1.28
CA ARG A 166 17.29 -1.50 -2.38
C ARG A 166 16.28 -0.93 -3.35
N ARG A 167 16.64 -0.77 -4.62
CA ARG A 167 15.69 -0.43 -5.68
C ARG A 167 14.75 -1.62 -5.95
N VAL A 168 13.46 -1.33 -6.06
CA VAL A 168 12.38 -2.31 -6.28
C VAL A 168 11.35 -1.77 -7.26
N ASP A 169 10.47 -2.64 -7.76
CA ASP A 169 9.38 -2.20 -8.65
C ASP A 169 8.21 -1.58 -7.88
N GLY A 170 8.06 -1.92 -6.61
CA GLY A 170 7.07 -1.36 -5.72
C GLY A 170 7.32 -1.70 -4.26
N VAL A 171 6.68 -0.97 -3.37
CA VAL A 171 6.61 -1.21 -1.92
C VAL A 171 5.17 -1.34 -1.48
N SER A 172 4.92 -2.03 -0.37
CA SER A 172 3.55 -2.22 0.13
C SER A 172 2.94 -0.91 0.61
N GLY A 173 1.71 -0.64 0.23
CA GLY A 173 0.92 0.49 0.69
C GLY A 173 0.61 0.48 2.20
N CYS A 174 0.90 -0.66 2.89
CA CYS A 174 0.68 -0.71 4.34
C CYS A 174 1.58 0.26 5.13
N VAL A 175 2.80 0.55 4.63
CA VAL A 175 3.66 1.66 5.08
C VAL A 175 4.49 2.13 3.89
N MET A 176 4.20 3.32 3.37
CA MET A 176 4.82 3.88 2.18
C MET A 176 5.02 5.38 2.32
N LEU A 177 6.27 5.85 2.30
CA LEU A 177 6.62 7.27 2.29
C LEU A 177 6.77 7.75 0.85
N VAL A 178 6.05 8.81 0.49
CA VAL A 178 5.99 9.36 -0.86
C VAL A 178 6.31 10.85 -0.82
N THR A 179 7.25 11.31 -1.64
CA THR A 179 7.57 12.74 -1.74
C THR A 179 6.46 13.51 -2.47
N ARG A 180 6.26 14.78 -2.12
CA ARG A 180 5.35 15.70 -2.80
C ARG A 180 5.53 15.70 -4.31
N ARG A 181 6.78 15.70 -4.80
CA ARG A 181 7.11 15.73 -6.23
C ARG A 181 6.48 14.56 -7.01
N VAL A 182 6.34 13.40 -6.39
CA VAL A 182 5.67 12.26 -7.02
C VAL A 182 4.20 12.59 -7.25
N PHE A 183 3.48 13.05 -6.22
CA PHE A 183 2.06 13.41 -6.35
C PHE A 183 1.84 14.55 -7.36
N GLU A 184 2.71 15.55 -7.37
CA GLU A 184 2.65 16.66 -8.34
C GLU A 184 2.89 16.20 -9.78
N SER A 185 3.70 15.14 -9.98
CA SER A 185 4.03 14.62 -11.31
C SER A 185 3.00 13.64 -11.86
N ILE A 186 2.49 12.73 -11.03
CA ILE A 186 1.66 11.62 -11.49
C ILE A 186 0.24 11.59 -10.92
N GLY A 187 -0.09 12.55 -10.04
CA GLY A 187 -1.38 12.57 -9.34
C GLY A 187 -1.43 11.64 -8.14
N LEU A 188 -2.64 11.32 -7.73
CA LEU A 188 -2.93 10.52 -6.53
C LEU A 188 -3.04 9.03 -6.86
N LEU A 189 -3.36 8.21 -5.86
CA LEU A 189 -3.63 6.78 -6.05
C LEU A 189 -4.84 6.56 -6.97
N GLU A 190 -4.77 5.56 -7.85
CA GLU A 190 -5.86 5.23 -8.76
C GLU A 190 -7.03 4.56 -8.00
N GLU A 191 -8.19 5.20 -7.98
CA GLU A 191 -9.37 4.74 -7.21
C GLU A 191 -10.07 3.52 -7.84
N ASP A 192 -9.80 3.23 -9.12
CA ASP A 192 -10.30 2.04 -9.82
C ASP A 192 -9.92 0.72 -9.14
N TYR A 193 -8.81 0.71 -8.40
CA TYR A 193 -8.40 -0.50 -7.68
C TYR A 193 -9.26 -0.78 -6.45
N PHE A 194 -9.77 0.23 -5.78
CA PHE A 194 -10.51 0.15 -4.53
C PHE A 194 -9.74 -0.56 -3.39
N TYR A 195 -9.20 -1.76 -3.64
CA TYR A 195 -8.46 -2.57 -2.70
C TYR A 195 -7.49 -3.51 -3.43
N SER A 196 -6.20 -3.49 -3.03
CA SER A 196 -5.11 -4.32 -3.55
C SER A 196 -4.63 -3.95 -4.97
N PHE A 197 -3.32 -3.95 -5.17
CA PHE A 197 -2.55 -3.58 -6.37
C PHE A 197 -2.42 -2.08 -6.64
N GLU A 198 -3.15 -1.21 -5.95
CA GLU A 198 -3.03 0.25 -6.07
C GLU A 198 -1.61 0.75 -5.74
N ASP A 199 -0.97 0.14 -4.75
CA ASP A 199 0.38 0.44 -4.31
C ASP A 199 1.43 0.14 -5.38
N LEU A 200 1.37 -1.04 -5.97
CA LEU A 200 2.25 -1.41 -7.06
C LEU A 200 1.96 -0.58 -8.33
N ALA A 201 0.68 -0.35 -8.66
CA ALA A 201 0.29 0.49 -9.79
C ALA A 201 0.87 1.91 -9.67
N PHE A 202 0.75 2.51 -8.48
CA PHE A 202 1.30 3.82 -8.18
C PHE A 202 2.83 3.86 -8.33
N CYS A 203 3.54 2.87 -7.77
CA CYS A 203 4.99 2.76 -7.91
C CYS A 203 5.43 2.58 -9.38
N LEU A 204 4.71 1.78 -10.16
CA LEU A 204 5.00 1.57 -11.59
C LEU A 204 4.73 2.84 -12.42
N THR A 205 3.70 3.61 -12.07
CA THR A 205 3.42 4.92 -12.69
C THR A 205 4.52 5.92 -12.35
N ALA A 206 4.94 5.99 -11.08
CA ALA A 206 6.05 6.84 -10.64
C ALA A 206 7.35 6.49 -11.38
N ARG A 207 7.64 5.20 -11.58
CA ARG A 207 8.81 4.75 -12.36
C ARG A 207 8.78 5.24 -13.80
N ARG A 208 7.62 5.27 -14.45
CA ARG A 208 7.48 5.81 -15.82
C ARG A 208 7.72 7.31 -15.87
N ALA A 209 7.44 8.02 -14.80
CA ALA A 209 7.74 9.45 -14.63
C ALA A 209 9.19 9.73 -14.21
N GLY A 210 10.05 8.69 -14.10
CA GLY A 210 11.47 8.83 -13.78
C GLY A 210 11.81 8.73 -12.28
N PHE A 211 10.84 8.44 -11.41
CA PHE A 211 11.10 8.24 -9.99
C PHE A 211 11.51 6.79 -9.69
N THR A 212 12.39 6.63 -8.72
CA THR A 212 12.78 5.32 -8.19
C THR A 212 12.00 5.01 -6.92
N THR A 213 11.55 3.76 -6.80
CA THR A 213 11.00 3.19 -5.56
C THR A 213 12.08 2.37 -4.85
N VAL A 214 12.23 2.60 -3.55
CA VAL A 214 13.26 1.94 -2.74
C VAL A 214 12.71 1.30 -1.47
N VAL A 215 13.38 0.26 -1.00
CA VAL A 215 13.24 -0.27 0.36
C VAL A 215 14.43 0.18 1.18
N ALA A 216 14.17 0.83 2.32
CA ALA A 216 15.17 1.11 3.35
C ALA A 216 15.31 -0.14 4.23
N GLU A 217 16.39 -0.91 4.08
CA GLU A 217 16.51 -2.23 4.73
C GLU A 217 16.59 -2.15 6.26
N MET A 218 17.03 -1.01 6.81
CA MET A 218 17.01 -0.76 8.27
C MET A 218 15.62 -0.36 8.79
N ALA A 219 14.77 0.20 7.95
CA ALA A 219 13.40 0.53 8.33
C ALA A 219 12.57 -0.77 8.44
N THR A 220 11.91 -0.96 9.54
CA THR A 220 10.99 -2.09 9.76
C THR A 220 9.59 -1.57 10.04
N ALA A 221 8.57 -2.27 9.53
CA ALA A 221 7.19 -2.10 9.96
C ALA A 221 6.54 -3.47 10.20
N TYR A 222 5.63 -3.52 11.15
CA TYR A 222 4.89 -4.72 11.50
C TYR A 222 3.46 -4.59 11.00
N HIS A 223 2.98 -5.58 10.26
CA HIS A 223 1.66 -5.58 9.66
C HIS A 223 1.00 -6.96 9.81
N GLU A 224 -0.27 -7.00 10.17
CA GLU A 224 -0.97 -8.29 10.31
C GLU A 224 -1.61 -8.74 9.00
N GLY A 225 -2.10 -7.81 8.22
CA GLY A 225 -2.75 -8.06 6.94
C GLY A 225 -4.13 -8.70 7.03
N GLY A 226 -5.05 -8.16 6.23
CA GLY A 226 -6.38 -8.74 6.08
C GLY A 226 -7.36 -8.47 7.21
N ARG A 227 -7.08 -7.57 8.13
CA ARG A 227 -7.99 -7.21 9.23
C ARG A 227 -9.28 -6.54 8.73
N SER A 228 -9.19 -5.66 7.76
CA SER A 228 -10.32 -4.86 7.27
C SER A 228 -11.34 -5.67 6.44
N ILE A 229 -10.87 -6.60 5.58
CA ILE A 229 -11.75 -7.40 4.70
C ILE A 229 -11.91 -8.83 5.21
N GLY A 230 -11.09 -9.24 6.18
CA GLY A 230 -10.98 -10.61 6.65
C GLY A 230 -9.95 -11.42 5.82
N ALA A 231 -8.98 -12.01 6.52
CA ALA A 231 -7.87 -12.74 5.89
C ALA A 231 -8.35 -13.90 4.98
N GLU A 232 -9.49 -14.50 5.31
CA GLU A 232 -10.08 -15.65 4.62
C GLU A 232 -11.28 -15.28 3.73
N SER A 233 -11.57 -13.98 3.56
CA SER A 233 -12.72 -13.54 2.78
C SER A 233 -12.55 -13.83 1.29
N PRO A 234 -13.51 -14.47 0.61
CA PRO A 234 -13.51 -14.64 -0.84
C PRO A 234 -13.46 -13.32 -1.62
N ARG A 235 -13.89 -12.21 -0.99
CA ARG A 235 -13.81 -10.86 -1.57
C ARG A 235 -12.37 -10.44 -1.90
N ARG A 236 -11.38 -10.94 -1.15
CA ARG A 236 -9.96 -10.72 -1.49
C ARG A 236 -9.57 -11.36 -2.82
N LEU A 237 -10.08 -12.57 -3.10
CA LEU A 237 -9.83 -13.27 -4.37
C LEU A 237 -10.53 -12.57 -5.54
N TYR A 238 -11.70 -12.00 -5.30
CA TYR A 238 -12.40 -11.17 -6.28
C TYR A 238 -11.54 -9.97 -6.68
N PHE A 239 -11.12 -9.14 -5.72
CA PHE A 239 -10.29 -7.97 -5.99
C PHE A 239 -8.93 -8.37 -6.57
N ALA A 240 -8.31 -9.44 -6.07
CA ALA A 240 -7.06 -9.93 -6.60
C ALA A 240 -7.17 -10.28 -8.09
N ALA A 241 -8.21 -10.99 -8.50
CA ALA A 241 -8.42 -11.37 -9.90
C ALA A 241 -8.68 -10.13 -10.79
N ARG A 242 -9.61 -9.25 -10.39
CA ARG A 242 -9.96 -8.03 -11.13
C ARG A 242 -8.77 -7.09 -11.28
N ASN A 243 -8.13 -6.77 -10.17
CA ASN A 243 -7.10 -5.75 -10.12
C ASN A 243 -5.76 -6.22 -10.69
N HIS A 244 -5.45 -7.51 -10.60
CA HIS A 244 -4.26 -8.06 -11.26
C HIS A 244 -4.37 -7.95 -12.79
N LEU A 245 -5.56 -8.19 -13.35
CA LEU A 245 -5.82 -8.01 -14.78
C LEU A 245 -5.73 -6.52 -15.16
N LEU A 246 -6.29 -5.62 -14.34
CA LEU A 246 -6.22 -4.18 -14.54
C LEU A 246 -4.78 -3.68 -14.52
N LEU A 247 -3.98 -4.07 -13.52
CA LEU A 247 -2.55 -3.75 -13.43
C LEU A 247 -1.79 -4.22 -14.68
N ALA A 248 -2.01 -5.46 -15.07
CA ALA A 248 -1.31 -6.04 -16.20
C ALA A 248 -1.67 -5.40 -17.55
N THR A 249 -2.87 -4.87 -17.67
CA THR A 249 -3.29 -4.11 -18.85
C THR A 249 -2.62 -2.73 -18.87
N ARG A 250 -2.61 -2.03 -17.74
CA ARG A 250 -2.04 -0.69 -17.62
C ARG A 250 -0.50 -0.68 -17.67
N HIS A 251 0.15 -1.72 -17.14
CA HIS A 251 1.61 -1.76 -16.94
C HIS A 251 2.32 -2.92 -17.66
N GLY A 252 1.61 -3.68 -18.47
CA GLY A 252 2.19 -4.78 -19.23
C GLY A 252 3.00 -4.33 -20.46
N SER A 253 3.84 -5.23 -20.98
CA SER A 253 4.56 -5.01 -22.23
C SER A 253 3.59 -4.88 -23.41
N PRO A 254 3.90 -4.04 -24.42
CA PRO A 254 3.06 -3.87 -25.61
C PRO A 254 3.00 -5.15 -26.46
N GLY A 255 1.98 -5.24 -27.34
CA GLY A 255 1.77 -6.33 -28.28
C GLY A 255 0.53 -7.17 -27.95
N ALA A 256 -0.38 -7.30 -28.91
CA ALA A 256 -1.67 -7.95 -28.72
C ALA A 256 -1.57 -9.43 -28.30
N LEU A 257 -0.65 -10.19 -28.94
CA LEU A 257 -0.45 -11.60 -28.58
C LEU A 257 0.12 -11.75 -27.17
N ALA A 258 1.12 -10.92 -26.81
CA ALA A 258 1.69 -10.90 -25.48
C ALA A 258 0.64 -10.49 -24.42
N ALA A 259 -0.25 -9.55 -24.75
CA ALA A 259 -1.36 -9.15 -23.88
C ALA A 259 -2.33 -10.31 -23.62
N ARG A 260 -2.75 -11.04 -24.65
CA ARG A 260 -3.63 -12.21 -24.51
C ARG A 260 -2.99 -13.30 -23.63
N TRP A 261 -1.74 -13.66 -23.90
CA TRP A 261 -1.02 -14.65 -23.09
C TRP A 261 -0.89 -14.22 -21.65
N ARG A 262 -0.60 -12.95 -21.39
CA ARG A 262 -0.50 -12.38 -20.06
C ARG A 262 -1.83 -12.49 -19.30
N LEU A 263 -2.95 -12.09 -19.93
CA LEU A 263 -4.27 -12.18 -19.30
C LEU A 263 -4.63 -13.63 -18.94
N LEU A 264 -4.41 -14.58 -19.87
CA LEU A 264 -4.65 -16.02 -19.59
C LEU A 264 -3.76 -16.52 -18.45
N SER A 265 -2.48 -16.13 -18.41
CA SER A 265 -1.55 -16.51 -17.36
C SER A 265 -2.00 -15.97 -15.99
N ILE A 266 -2.50 -14.73 -15.93
CA ILE A 266 -3.00 -14.12 -14.71
C ILE A 266 -4.26 -14.82 -14.21
N VAL A 267 -5.21 -15.13 -15.09
CA VAL A 267 -6.41 -15.89 -14.72
C VAL A 267 -6.01 -17.26 -14.15
N ALA A 268 -5.11 -17.98 -14.83
CA ALA A 268 -4.62 -19.27 -14.35
C ALA A 268 -3.94 -19.17 -12.97
N LEU A 269 -3.12 -18.14 -12.74
CA LEU A 269 -2.48 -17.88 -11.44
C LEU A 269 -3.51 -17.60 -10.35
N ASN A 270 -4.54 -16.79 -10.62
CA ASN A 270 -5.59 -16.50 -9.64
C ASN A 270 -6.45 -17.72 -9.34
N VAL A 271 -6.76 -18.56 -10.34
CA VAL A 271 -7.43 -19.84 -10.13
C VAL A 271 -6.58 -20.78 -9.28
N ALA A 272 -5.30 -20.94 -9.59
CA ALA A 272 -4.38 -21.77 -8.80
C ALA A 272 -4.28 -21.25 -7.35
N HIS A 273 -4.22 -19.93 -7.17
CA HIS A 273 -4.24 -19.33 -5.83
C HIS A 273 -5.56 -19.62 -5.09
N ALA A 274 -6.71 -19.53 -5.77
CA ALA A 274 -8.00 -19.83 -5.17
C ALA A 274 -8.13 -21.30 -4.73
N VAL A 275 -7.45 -22.23 -5.39
CA VAL A 275 -7.44 -23.65 -4.99
C VAL A 275 -6.76 -23.85 -3.64
N ILE A 276 -5.64 -23.14 -3.39
CA ILE A 276 -4.82 -23.31 -2.17
C ILE A 276 -5.13 -22.27 -1.07
N ALA A 277 -5.90 -21.21 -1.39
CA ALA A 277 -6.20 -20.16 -0.43
C ALA A 277 -7.04 -20.70 0.75
N PRO A 278 -6.85 -20.20 1.98
CA PRO A 278 -7.70 -20.52 3.11
C PRO A 278 -9.07 -19.86 3.00
N GLY A 279 -10.02 -20.34 3.79
CA GLY A 279 -11.36 -19.75 3.96
C GLY A 279 -12.36 -20.09 2.86
N GLY A 280 -13.59 -20.30 3.26
CA GLY A 280 -14.71 -20.64 2.38
C GLY A 280 -14.57 -21.96 1.61
N SER A 281 -15.61 -22.34 0.90
CA SER A 281 -15.58 -23.54 0.04
C SER A 281 -14.84 -23.26 -1.29
N LEU A 282 -14.25 -24.29 -1.90
CA LEU A 282 -13.59 -24.16 -3.21
C LEU A 282 -14.52 -23.54 -4.28
N PRO A 283 -15.80 -23.93 -4.41
CA PRO A 283 -16.72 -23.29 -5.35
C PRO A 283 -16.89 -21.79 -5.08
N THR A 284 -16.97 -21.37 -3.82
CA THR A 284 -17.09 -19.94 -3.45
C THR A 284 -15.86 -19.15 -3.86
N ARG A 285 -14.67 -19.71 -3.62
CA ARG A 285 -13.40 -19.09 -4.00
C ARG A 285 -13.25 -18.95 -5.51
N LEU A 286 -13.59 -20.01 -6.27
CA LEU A 286 -13.56 -19.98 -7.73
C LEU A 286 -14.60 -19.01 -8.33
N ARG A 287 -15.79 -18.92 -7.74
CA ARG A 287 -16.80 -17.92 -8.13
C ARG A 287 -16.28 -16.51 -7.92
N ALA A 288 -15.59 -16.23 -6.82
CA ALA A 288 -15.00 -14.91 -6.57
C ALA A 288 -13.99 -14.52 -7.67
N VAL A 289 -13.09 -15.44 -8.06
CA VAL A 289 -12.16 -15.22 -9.17
C VAL A 289 -12.90 -15.01 -10.51
N ALA A 290 -13.91 -15.80 -10.79
CA ALA A 290 -14.71 -15.69 -12.02
C ALA A 290 -15.45 -14.33 -12.08
N HIS A 291 -16.03 -13.88 -10.96
CA HIS A 291 -16.69 -12.57 -10.87
C HIS A 291 -15.69 -11.43 -11.07
N GLY A 292 -14.55 -11.45 -10.39
CA GLY A 292 -13.51 -10.42 -10.57
C GLY A 292 -12.99 -10.37 -12.01
N THR A 293 -12.80 -11.53 -12.65
CA THR A 293 -12.41 -11.60 -14.07
C THR A 293 -13.48 -11.04 -14.97
N ARG A 294 -14.78 -11.39 -14.74
CA ARG A 294 -15.90 -10.88 -15.53
C ARG A 294 -16.03 -9.37 -15.42
N ASP A 295 -15.94 -8.84 -14.20
CA ASP A 295 -16.11 -7.40 -13.96
C ASP A 295 -14.97 -6.60 -14.58
N TYR A 296 -13.73 -7.12 -14.54
CA TYR A 296 -12.63 -6.55 -15.35
C TYR A 296 -12.96 -6.51 -16.85
N LEU A 297 -13.50 -7.61 -17.42
CA LEU A 297 -13.85 -7.68 -18.85
C LEU A 297 -15.00 -6.72 -19.22
N ASN A 298 -15.91 -6.45 -18.29
CA ASN A 298 -17.01 -5.51 -18.45
C ASN A 298 -16.62 -4.05 -18.20
N GLY A 299 -15.36 -3.78 -17.77
CA GLY A 299 -14.90 -2.45 -17.43
C GLY A 299 -15.46 -1.90 -16.10
N SER A 300 -15.99 -2.77 -15.24
CA SER A 300 -16.44 -2.39 -13.89
C SER A 300 -15.25 -2.29 -12.95
N HIS A 301 -15.01 -1.07 -12.45
CA HIS A 301 -13.87 -0.73 -11.60
C HIS A 301 -14.32 -0.02 -10.32
N GLY A 302 -13.39 0.20 -9.38
CA GLY A 302 -13.69 0.92 -8.14
C GLY A 302 -14.63 0.13 -7.21
N ASN A 303 -15.63 0.80 -6.68
CA ASN A 303 -16.62 0.25 -5.73
C ASN A 303 -17.85 -0.38 -6.39
N ASP A 304 -17.91 -0.46 -7.70
CA ASP A 304 -19.05 -0.98 -8.48
C ASP A 304 -19.21 -2.52 -8.36
N ALA A 305 -18.73 -3.12 -7.24
CA ALA A 305 -18.67 -4.55 -7.01
C ALA A 305 -19.53 -4.99 -5.81
#